data_f8435bf6cdd99c9daba0b2fbb0b15422
#
_entry.id   f8435bf6cdd99c9daba0b2fbb0b15422
#
_cell.length_a   1.000
_cell.length_b   1.000
_cell.length_c   1.000
_cell.angle_alpha   90.00
_cell.angle_beta   90.00
_cell.angle_gamma   90.00
#
_symmetry.space_group_name_H-M   'P 1'
#
loop_
_entity.id
_entity.type
_entity.pdbx_description
1 polymer ?
#
loop_
_entity_poly.entity_id
_entity_poly.type
_entity_poly.pdbx_seq_one_letter_code
_entity_poly.pdbx_strand_id
1 'polypeptide(L)'
;MIFLLGGPPRVGKSIISSEIRQKHAVSVVSTDTLGAVLEHVLSPEAAPDLFVFGTFHDMPMAEQVKFIMKDPAALIAYVRKESSVVWNAVEAFIRREHDEGRDVLIEGVAVLPELMSQLEDIPYRVVFIGNQGEHHHEHLKKSAEENAHDWMRDVNDQYIRAFALFVKRMSAYIEQQAKACGFEYIEMDNARLGDVTEAVMTSLGLSIR
;
A
#
# COMPACT_ATOMS: atom_id res chain seq x y z
N MET A 1 -15.79 13.86 0.65
CA MET A 1 -14.61 13.85 -0.25
C MET A 1 -13.85 12.52 -0.06
N ILE A 2 -13.39 11.94 -1.14
CA ILE A 2 -12.59 10.70 -1.12
C ILE A 2 -11.11 11.05 -1.21
N PHE A 3 -10.32 10.55 -0.26
CA PHE A 3 -8.87 10.67 -0.25
C PHE A 3 -8.24 9.27 -0.39
N LEU A 4 -7.17 9.16 -1.16
CA LEU A 4 -6.53 7.89 -1.46
C LEU A 4 -5.01 8.01 -1.23
N LEU A 5 -4.44 7.08 -0.47
CA LEU A 5 -3.00 6.99 -0.20
C LEU A 5 -2.49 5.62 -0.63
N GLY A 6 -1.83 5.56 -1.78
CA GLY A 6 -1.25 4.34 -2.34
C GLY A 6 0.24 4.21 -2.08
N GLY A 7 0.75 2.99 -2.20
CA GLY A 7 2.17 2.72 -2.08
C GLY A 7 2.48 1.28 -1.69
N PRO A 8 3.75 0.83 -1.78
CA PRO A 8 4.16 -0.50 -1.38
C PRO A 8 3.91 -0.79 0.10
N PRO A 9 3.97 -2.06 0.53
CA PRO A 9 3.93 -2.36 1.96
C PRO A 9 5.13 -1.74 2.69
N ARG A 10 4.94 -1.40 3.98
CA ARG A 10 6.04 -0.98 4.88
C ARG A 10 6.72 0.35 4.53
N VAL A 11 6.06 1.24 3.79
CA VAL A 11 6.55 2.61 3.53
C VAL A 11 5.89 3.68 4.42
N GLY A 12 5.20 3.30 5.50
CA GLY A 12 4.68 4.25 6.49
C GLY A 12 3.26 4.77 6.23
N LYS A 13 2.51 4.26 5.26
CA LYS A 13 1.12 4.69 4.96
C LYS A 13 0.22 4.74 6.20
N SER A 14 0.19 3.66 6.98
CA SER A 14 -0.69 3.55 8.16
C SER A 14 -0.30 4.52 9.28
N ILE A 15 0.96 4.93 9.38
CA ILE A 15 1.40 5.96 10.33
C ILE A 15 0.88 7.33 9.85
N ILE A 16 1.10 7.65 8.57
CA ILE A 16 0.63 8.89 7.95
C ILE A 16 -0.89 9.01 8.05
N SER A 17 -1.63 7.97 7.69
CA SER A 17 -3.10 7.96 7.76
C SER A 17 -3.62 8.08 9.19
N SER A 18 -2.93 7.50 10.18
CA SER A 18 -3.26 7.69 11.59
C SER A 18 -3.07 9.14 12.05
N GLU A 19 -2.02 9.80 11.60
CA GLU A 19 -1.77 11.21 11.88
C GLU A 19 -2.81 12.11 11.21
N ILE A 20 -3.16 11.85 9.95
CA ILE A 20 -4.24 12.55 9.25
C ILE A 20 -5.55 12.40 10.01
N ARG A 21 -5.91 11.19 10.44
CA ARG A 21 -7.13 10.95 11.24
C ARG A 21 -7.17 11.73 12.54
N GLN A 22 -6.01 11.91 13.19
CA GLN A 22 -5.93 12.69 14.44
C GLN A 22 -6.10 14.21 14.23
N LYS A 23 -5.65 14.71 13.07
CA LYS A 23 -5.68 16.13 12.75
C LYS A 23 -6.95 16.57 12.01
N HIS A 24 -7.60 15.65 11.32
CA HIS A 24 -8.75 15.91 10.46
C HIS A 24 -9.91 14.96 10.79
N ALA A 25 -11.14 15.42 10.62
CA ALA A 25 -12.34 14.64 10.86
C ALA A 25 -12.64 13.70 9.68
N VAL A 26 -11.69 12.82 9.33
CA VAL A 26 -11.85 11.84 8.27
C VAL A 26 -11.83 10.40 8.86
N SER A 27 -12.67 9.53 8.33
CA SER A 27 -12.57 8.10 8.59
C SER A 27 -11.39 7.51 7.81
N VAL A 28 -10.72 6.51 8.37
CA VAL A 28 -9.61 5.82 7.69
C VAL A 28 -9.96 4.36 7.51
N VAL A 29 -9.78 3.84 6.30
CA VAL A 29 -9.98 2.44 5.95
C VAL A 29 -8.74 1.92 5.23
N SER A 30 -8.23 0.76 5.67
CA SER A 30 -7.13 0.06 5.00
C SER A 30 -7.66 -0.91 3.95
N THR A 31 -7.03 -0.96 2.78
CA THR A 31 -7.33 -1.98 1.75
C THR A 31 -7.00 -3.38 2.23
N ASP A 32 -6.01 -3.53 3.13
CA ASP A 32 -5.64 -4.82 3.71
C ASP A 32 -6.78 -5.39 4.56
N THR A 33 -7.53 -4.51 5.27
CA THR A 33 -8.73 -4.92 6.01
C THR A 33 -9.84 -5.40 5.07
N LEU A 34 -10.07 -4.71 3.96
CA LEU A 34 -11.05 -5.13 2.96
C LEU A 34 -10.62 -6.43 2.28
N GLY A 35 -9.33 -6.60 1.99
CA GLY A 35 -8.74 -7.84 1.49
C GLY A 35 -9.01 -9.01 2.43
N ALA A 36 -8.71 -8.85 3.72
CA ALA A 36 -8.96 -9.89 4.72
C ALA A 36 -10.45 -10.28 4.84
N VAL A 37 -11.37 -9.33 4.69
CA VAL A 37 -12.81 -9.61 4.64
C VAL A 37 -13.15 -10.45 3.40
N LEU A 38 -12.61 -10.08 2.23
CA LEU A 38 -12.84 -10.83 0.98
C LEU A 38 -12.28 -12.25 1.06
N GLU A 39 -11.07 -12.44 1.61
CA GLU A 39 -10.44 -13.74 1.82
C GLU A 39 -11.27 -14.64 2.75
N HIS A 40 -11.98 -14.03 3.71
CA HIS A 40 -12.85 -14.78 4.61
C HIS A 40 -14.16 -15.25 3.95
N VAL A 41 -14.69 -14.48 3.00
CA VAL A 41 -16.00 -14.76 2.40
C VAL A 41 -15.93 -15.41 1.02
N LEU A 42 -14.80 -15.33 0.32
CA LEU A 42 -14.58 -15.91 -1.00
C LEU A 42 -13.69 -17.16 -0.90
N SER A 43 -13.90 -18.11 -1.82
CA SER A 43 -13.01 -19.27 -1.94
C SER A 43 -11.96 -19.05 -3.04
N PRO A 44 -10.81 -19.76 -2.99
CA PRO A 44 -9.82 -19.72 -4.05
C PRO A 44 -10.35 -20.07 -5.45
N GLU A 45 -11.39 -20.91 -5.53
CA GLU A 45 -12.03 -21.26 -6.80
C GLU A 45 -12.87 -20.10 -7.35
N ALA A 46 -13.52 -19.31 -6.46
CA ALA A 46 -14.35 -18.17 -6.85
C ALA A 46 -13.52 -16.93 -7.21
N ALA A 47 -12.38 -16.75 -6.55
CA ALA A 47 -11.51 -15.58 -6.74
C ALA A 47 -10.02 -15.97 -6.70
N PRO A 48 -9.51 -16.73 -7.68
CA PRO A 48 -8.15 -17.27 -7.63
C PRO A 48 -7.07 -16.17 -7.53
N ASP A 49 -7.29 -15.00 -8.13
CA ASP A 49 -6.35 -13.88 -8.09
C ASP A 49 -6.26 -13.20 -6.72
N LEU A 50 -7.23 -13.40 -5.83
CA LEU A 50 -7.16 -12.94 -4.43
C LEU A 50 -6.17 -13.79 -3.60
N PHE A 51 -5.98 -15.05 -3.98
CA PHE A 51 -5.18 -16.02 -3.24
C PHE A 51 -3.82 -16.34 -3.90
N VAL A 52 -3.35 -15.46 -4.80
CA VAL A 52 -2.10 -15.70 -5.56
C VAL A 52 -0.86 -15.80 -4.67
N PHE A 53 -0.89 -15.19 -3.48
CA PHE A 53 0.20 -15.28 -2.52
C PHE A 53 0.26 -16.61 -1.76
N GLY A 54 -0.80 -17.43 -1.77
CA GLY A 54 -0.84 -18.68 -1.02
C GLY A 54 0.37 -19.56 -1.30
N THR A 55 0.65 -19.84 -2.57
CA THR A 55 1.82 -20.65 -2.96
C THR A 55 3.16 -20.02 -2.58
N PHE A 56 3.26 -18.69 -2.57
CA PHE A 56 4.46 -17.98 -2.12
C PHE A 56 4.63 -18.09 -0.60
N HIS A 57 3.57 -17.91 0.16
CA HIS A 57 3.61 -18.00 1.64
C HIS A 57 3.88 -19.42 2.13
N ASP A 58 3.45 -20.44 1.39
CA ASP A 58 3.70 -21.85 1.69
C ASP A 58 5.15 -22.28 1.43
N MET A 59 5.93 -21.48 0.70
CA MET A 59 7.35 -21.78 0.47
C MET A 59 8.16 -21.61 1.74
N PRO A 60 9.19 -22.45 1.96
CA PRO A 60 10.20 -22.19 2.98
C PRO A 60 10.84 -20.79 2.79
N MET A 61 11.14 -20.08 3.89
CA MET A 61 11.68 -18.72 3.84
C MET A 61 12.88 -18.57 2.89
N ALA A 62 13.79 -19.56 2.85
CA ALA A 62 14.94 -19.53 1.94
C ALA A 62 14.53 -19.56 0.44
N GLU A 63 13.40 -20.18 0.12
CA GLU A 63 12.86 -20.21 -1.24
C GLU A 63 12.13 -18.92 -1.57
N GLN A 64 11.41 -18.35 -0.61
CA GLN A 64 10.81 -17.01 -0.76
C GLN A 64 11.87 -15.95 -1.07
N VAL A 65 13.00 -15.97 -0.32
CA VAL A 65 14.15 -15.07 -0.58
C VAL A 65 14.68 -15.26 -2.01
N LYS A 66 14.90 -16.51 -2.43
CA LYS A 66 15.37 -16.79 -3.79
C LYS A 66 14.39 -16.31 -4.85
N PHE A 67 13.09 -16.49 -4.61
CA PHE A 67 12.04 -16.03 -5.52
C PHE A 67 12.07 -14.51 -5.68
N ILE A 68 12.07 -13.76 -4.57
CA ILE A 68 12.13 -12.29 -4.58
C ILE A 68 13.39 -11.79 -5.28
N MET A 69 14.56 -12.38 -4.95
CA MET A 69 15.84 -11.95 -5.51
C MET A 69 15.98 -12.24 -6.99
N LYS A 70 15.37 -13.33 -7.47
CA LYS A 70 15.44 -13.75 -8.88
C LYS A 70 14.53 -12.91 -9.76
N ASP A 71 13.30 -12.67 -9.31
CA ASP A 71 12.27 -11.98 -10.10
C ASP A 71 11.33 -11.15 -9.20
N PRO A 72 11.78 -9.97 -8.75
CA PRO A 72 10.89 -9.07 -8.00
C PRO A 72 9.64 -8.64 -8.77
N ALA A 73 9.69 -8.64 -10.11
CA ALA A 73 8.56 -8.27 -10.96
C ALA A 73 7.42 -9.30 -10.88
N ALA A 74 7.74 -10.58 -10.68
CA ALA A 74 6.71 -11.60 -10.47
C ALA A 74 5.91 -11.34 -9.20
N LEU A 75 6.56 -10.89 -8.11
CA LEU A 75 5.87 -10.54 -6.88
C LEU A 75 4.99 -9.27 -7.05
N ILE A 76 5.47 -8.29 -7.83
CA ILE A 76 4.65 -7.11 -8.19
C ILE A 76 3.42 -7.55 -8.99
N ALA A 77 3.57 -8.52 -9.91
CA ALA A 77 2.43 -9.04 -10.65
C ALA A 77 1.39 -9.73 -9.74
N TYR A 78 1.82 -10.41 -8.67
CA TYR A 78 0.92 -10.97 -7.66
C TYR A 78 0.16 -9.86 -6.93
N VAL A 79 0.87 -8.84 -6.44
CA VAL A 79 0.23 -7.66 -5.81
C VAL A 79 -0.83 -7.06 -6.72
N ARG A 80 -0.54 -6.86 -8.00
CA ARG A 80 -1.49 -6.28 -8.96
C ARG A 80 -2.74 -7.13 -9.16
N LYS A 81 -2.58 -8.44 -9.24
CA LYS A 81 -3.71 -9.38 -9.37
C LYS A 81 -4.63 -9.33 -8.16
N GLU A 82 -4.05 -9.50 -6.96
CA GLU A 82 -4.79 -9.41 -5.71
C GLU A 82 -5.46 -8.03 -5.56
N SER A 83 -4.70 -6.95 -5.79
CA SER A 83 -5.22 -5.58 -5.72
C SER A 83 -6.41 -5.35 -6.65
N SER A 84 -6.41 -5.95 -7.85
CA SER A 84 -7.54 -5.83 -8.78
C SER A 84 -8.82 -6.47 -8.23
N VAL A 85 -8.72 -7.53 -7.46
CA VAL A 85 -9.87 -8.16 -6.80
C VAL A 85 -10.32 -7.33 -5.60
N VAL A 86 -9.37 -6.93 -4.74
CA VAL A 86 -9.63 -6.09 -3.56
C VAL A 86 -10.26 -4.76 -3.98
N TRP A 87 -9.84 -4.20 -5.12
CA TRP A 87 -10.34 -2.93 -5.64
C TRP A 87 -11.85 -2.92 -5.87
N ASN A 88 -12.46 -4.03 -6.24
CA ASN A 88 -13.92 -4.09 -6.39
C ASN A 88 -14.64 -3.76 -5.08
N ALA A 89 -14.12 -4.21 -3.94
CA ALA A 89 -14.67 -3.86 -2.62
C ALA A 89 -14.32 -2.41 -2.23
N VAL A 90 -13.12 -1.95 -2.57
CA VAL A 90 -12.70 -0.55 -2.35
C VAL A 90 -13.60 0.39 -3.14
N GLU A 91 -13.85 0.13 -4.41
CA GLU A 91 -14.73 0.93 -5.26
C GLU A 91 -16.16 0.96 -4.71
N ALA A 92 -16.72 -0.19 -4.35
CA ALA A 92 -18.06 -0.27 -3.77
C ALA A 92 -18.16 0.54 -2.47
N PHE A 93 -17.12 0.48 -1.63
CA PHE A 93 -17.02 1.28 -0.40
C PHE A 93 -16.94 2.78 -0.72
N ILE A 94 -16.09 3.18 -1.66
CA ILE A 94 -15.95 4.58 -2.10
C ILE A 94 -17.29 5.14 -2.58
N ARG A 95 -18.00 4.41 -3.43
CA ARG A 95 -19.30 4.83 -3.95
C ARG A 95 -20.30 5.04 -2.82
N ARG A 96 -20.34 4.12 -1.86
CA ARG A 96 -21.20 4.25 -0.69
C ARG A 96 -20.86 5.49 0.16
N GLU A 97 -19.59 5.72 0.47
CA GLU A 97 -19.16 6.89 1.25
C GLU A 97 -19.44 8.21 0.50
N HIS A 98 -19.25 8.21 -0.82
CA HIS A 98 -19.56 9.35 -1.67
C HIS A 98 -21.06 9.69 -1.65
N ASP A 99 -21.92 8.70 -1.84
CA ASP A 99 -23.39 8.87 -1.84
C ASP A 99 -23.92 9.38 -0.50
N GLU A 100 -23.27 8.97 0.59
CA GLU A 100 -23.60 9.43 1.97
C GLU A 100 -22.96 10.80 2.31
N GLY A 101 -22.16 11.36 1.41
CA GLY A 101 -21.48 12.65 1.61
C GLY A 101 -20.41 12.63 2.69
N ARG A 102 -19.84 11.47 2.99
CA ARG A 102 -18.81 11.32 4.03
C ARG A 102 -17.39 11.51 3.51
N ASP A 103 -16.54 12.08 4.33
CA ASP A 103 -15.11 12.19 4.06
C ASP A 103 -14.38 10.95 4.56
N VAL A 104 -13.61 10.30 3.67
CA VAL A 104 -12.86 9.08 3.99
C VAL A 104 -11.49 9.11 3.35
N LEU A 105 -10.49 8.63 4.08
CA LEU A 105 -9.16 8.30 3.59
C LEU A 105 -9.04 6.77 3.46
N ILE A 106 -8.77 6.31 2.27
CA ILE A 106 -8.48 4.89 2.00
C ILE A 106 -6.98 4.76 1.73
N GLU A 107 -6.32 3.91 2.50
CA GLU A 107 -4.89 3.66 2.35
C GLU A 107 -4.61 2.19 2.09
N GLY A 108 -3.57 1.90 1.34
CA GLY A 108 -3.12 0.53 1.21
C GLY A 108 -2.40 0.20 -0.09
N VAL A 109 -2.05 -1.06 -0.19
CA VAL A 109 -1.30 -1.60 -1.34
C VAL A 109 -2.21 -1.73 -2.57
N ALA A 110 -3.52 -1.96 -2.36
CA ALA A 110 -4.48 -2.06 -3.46
C ALA A 110 -4.89 -0.72 -4.06
N VAL A 111 -4.44 0.42 -3.50
CA VAL A 111 -4.55 1.72 -4.17
C VAL A 111 -3.41 1.81 -5.19
N LEU A 112 -3.69 1.44 -6.44
CA LEU A 112 -2.73 1.44 -7.55
C LEU A 112 -3.11 2.49 -8.61
N PRO A 113 -2.12 3.17 -9.25
CA PRO A 113 -2.40 4.24 -10.20
C PRO A 113 -3.31 3.82 -11.37
N GLU A 114 -3.10 2.60 -11.89
CA GLU A 114 -3.87 2.06 -13.00
C GLU A 114 -5.34 1.78 -12.68
N LEU A 115 -5.70 1.68 -11.42
CA LEU A 115 -7.10 1.44 -10.99
C LEU A 115 -7.91 2.73 -10.84
N MET A 116 -7.24 3.89 -10.82
CA MET A 116 -7.90 5.18 -10.61
C MET A 116 -8.89 5.55 -11.72
N SER A 117 -8.69 5.05 -12.94
CA SER A 117 -9.62 5.26 -14.06
C SER A 117 -11.02 4.70 -13.80
N GLN A 118 -11.19 3.80 -12.84
CA GLN A 118 -12.51 3.26 -12.45
C GLN A 118 -13.34 4.24 -11.60
N LEU A 119 -12.73 5.35 -11.16
CA LEU A 119 -13.37 6.39 -10.35
C LEU A 119 -13.56 7.71 -11.10
N GLU A 120 -13.57 7.72 -12.44
CA GLU A 120 -13.66 8.94 -13.24
C GLU A 120 -14.94 9.78 -12.96
N ASP A 121 -15.99 9.14 -12.47
CA ASP A 121 -17.28 9.74 -12.12
C ASP A 121 -17.36 10.25 -10.65
N ILE A 122 -16.35 10.00 -9.84
CA ILE A 122 -16.31 10.37 -8.42
C ILE A 122 -15.18 11.36 -8.16
N PRO A 123 -15.42 12.49 -7.51
CA PRO A 123 -14.35 13.43 -7.14
C PRO A 123 -13.49 12.82 -6.03
N TYR A 124 -12.20 12.63 -6.30
CA TYR A 124 -11.21 12.15 -5.34
C TYR A 124 -9.91 12.94 -5.38
N ARG A 125 -9.07 12.76 -4.37
CA ARG A 125 -7.68 13.19 -4.35
C ARG A 125 -6.82 11.99 -4.03
N VAL A 126 -5.72 11.82 -4.74
CA VAL A 126 -4.82 10.68 -4.59
C VAL A 126 -3.37 11.13 -4.54
N VAL A 127 -2.60 10.46 -3.71
CA VAL A 127 -1.14 10.56 -3.67
C VAL A 127 -0.54 9.18 -3.46
N PHE A 128 0.59 8.96 -4.09
CA PHE A 128 1.36 7.73 -3.94
C PHE A 128 2.65 8.01 -3.20
N ILE A 129 3.05 7.08 -2.33
CA ILE A 129 4.34 7.15 -1.64
C ILE A 129 5.14 5.89 -1.88
N GLY A 130 6.46 5.98 -1.81
CA GLY A 130 7.33 4.82 -1.91
C GLY A 130 8.70 5.06 -1.29
N ASN A 131 9.53 4.03 -1.26
CA ASN A 131 10.90 4.12 -0.78
C ASN A 131 11.83 3.34 -1.71
N GLN A 132 12.70 4.04 -2.42
CA GLN A 132 13.69 3.48 -3.34
C GLN A 132 15.10 3.49 -2.74
N GLY A 133 15.25 3.91 -1.48
CA GLY A 133 16.52 4.02 -0.78
C GLY A 133 17.23 2.70 -0.58
N GLU A 134 18.56 2.75 -0.58
CA GLU A 134 19.40 1.57 -0.36
C GLU A 134 19.36 1.09 1.11
N HIS A 135 19.04 2.00 2.05
CA HIS A 135 19.02 1.71 3.49
C HIS A 135 17.65 1.35 4.04
N HIS A 136 16.63 1.18 3.17
CA HIS A 136 15.28 0.84 3.64
C HIS A 136 15.22 -0.44 4.49
N HIS A 137 16.11 -1.41 4.23
CA HIS A 137 16.19 -2.63 5.04
C HIS A 137 16.55 -2.36 6.52
N GLU A 138 17.34 -1.33 6.81
CA GLU A 138 17.67 -0.92 8.18
C GLU A 138 16.44 -0.35 8.90
N HIS A 139 15.64 0.43 8.18
CA HIS A 139 14.37 0.96 8.70
C HIS A 139 13.36 -0.17 8.97
N LEU A 140 13.26 -1.15 8.07
CA LEU A 140 12.39 -2.33 8.27
C LEU A 140 12.79 -3.11 9.52
N LYS A 141 14.09 -3.36 9.69
CA LYS A 141 14.63 -4.07 10.85
C LYS A 141 14.33 -3.33 12.16
N LYS A 142 14.65 -2.04 12.21
CA LYS A 142 14.38 -1.20 13.37
C LYS A 142 12.90 -1.18 13.72
N SER A 143 12.03 -0.96 12.74
CA SER A 143 10.57 -0.96 12.94
C SER A 143 10.07 -2.29 13.48
N ALA A 144 10.61 -3.42 13.00
CA ALA A 144 10.26 -4.74 13.49
C ALA A 144 10.71 -4.94 14.95
N GLU A 145 11.87 -4.45 15.34
CA GLU A 145 12.38 -4.54 16.72
C GLU A 145 11.55 -3.71 17.69
N GLU A 146 11.07 -2.53 17.26
CA GLU A 146 10.29 -1.60 18.09
C GLU A 146 8.81 -2.02 18.27
N ASN A 147 8.26 -2.85 17.38
CA ASN A 147 6.86 -3.29 17.44
C ASN A 147 6.74 -4.77 17.80
N ALA A 148 6.25 -5.07 19.00
CA ALA A 148 6.11 -6.43 19.51
C ALA A 148 5.20 -7.36 18.67
N HIS A 149 4.28 -6.79 17.88
CA HIS A 149 3.35 -7.52 17.03
C HIS A 149 3.76 -7.54 15.55
N ASP A 150 4.97 -7.08 15.23
CA ASP A 150 5.47 -7.07 13.87
C ASP A 150 5.93 -8.47 13.43
N TRP A 151 5.29 -9.01 12.39
CA TRP A 151 5.64 -10.31 11.84
C TRP A 151 7.08 -10.41 11.33
N MET A 152 7.70 -9.27 10.96
CA MET A 152 9.09 -9.25 10.51
C MET A 152 10.10 -9.52 11.62
N ARG A 153 9.69 -9.59 12.89
CA ARG A 153 10.58 -10.00 13.99
C ARG A 153 11.05 -11.45 13.89
N ASP A 154 10.20 -12.29 13.28
CA ASP A 154 10.42 -13.73 13.18
C ASP A 154 11.18 -14.13 11.90
N VAL A 155 11.53 -13.15 11.04
CA VAL A 155 12.27 -13.40 9.80
C VAL A 155 13.74 -13.05 9.95
N ASN A 156 14.60 -13.68 9.15
CA ASN A 156 16.04 -13.41 9.18
C ASN A 156 16.42 -12.16 8.36
N ASP A 157 17.62 -11.64 8.57
CA ASP A 157 18.15 -10.45 7.89
C ASP A 157 18.17 -10.61 6.36
N GLN A 158 18.38 -11.81 5.84
CA GLN A 158 18.36 -12.08 4.41
C GLN A 158 16.97 -11.87 3.81
N TYR A 159 15.92 -12.27 4.52
CA TYR A 159 14.55 -12.01 4.11
C TYR A 159 14.23 -10.50 4.13
N ILE A 160 14.64 -9.79 5.19
CA ILE A 160 14.44 -8.34 5.32
C ILE A 160 15.07 -7.61 4.12
N ARG A 161 16.29 -7.98 3.73
CA ARG A 161 16.97 -7.41 2.55
C ARG A 161 16.26 -7.73 1.24
N ALA A 162 15.81 -8.96 1.06
CA ALA A 162 15.04 -9.34 -0.12
C ALA A 162 13.71 -8.57 -0.19
N PHE A 163 13.03 -8.45 0.94
CA PHE A 163 11.77 -7.69 1.02
C PHE A 163 11.99 -6.19 0.75
N ALA A 164 13.07 -5.60 1.27
CA ALA A 164 13.43 -4.21 0.94
C ALA A 164 13.68 -4.01 -0.56
N LEU A 165 14.33 -4.99 -1.24
CA LEU A 165 14.48 -4.96 -2.69
C LEU A 165 13.11 -5.00 -3.41
N PHE A 166 12.19 -5.84 -2.95
CA PHE A 166 10.83 -5.86 -3.48
C PHE A 166 10.13 -4.50 -3.31
N VAL A 167 10.18 -3.90 -2.10
CA VAL A 167 9.60 -2.58 -1.83
C VAL A 167 10.20 -1.52 -2.75
N LYS A 168 11.53 -1.51 -2.93
CA LYS A 168 12.23 -0.61 -3.85
C LYS A 168 11.71 -0.75 -5.29
N ARG A 169 11.58 -1.98 -5.79
CA ARG A 169 11.12 -2.26 -7.16
C ARG A 169 9.65 -1.89 -7.35
N MET A 170 8.82 -2.18 -6.35
CA MET A 170 7.41 -1.79 -6.37
C MET A 170 7.24 -0.27 -6.29
N SER A 171 8.07 0.43 -5.49
CA SER A 171 8.09 1.90 -5.45
C SER A 171 8.39 2.51 -6.82
N ALA A 172 9.42 2.00 -7.50
CA ALA A 172 9.76 2.45 -8.86
C ALA A 172 8.63 2.18 -9.87
N TYR A 173 7.97 1.02 -9.76
CA TYR A 173 6.80 0.70 -10.57
C TYR A 173 5.67 1.70 -10.32
N ILE A 174 5.30 1.94 -9.06
CA ILE A 174 4.22 2.87 -8.69
C ILE A 174 4.56 4.30 -9.13
N GLU A 175 5.79 4.76 -8.94
CA GLU A 175 6.25 6.06 -9.42
C GLU A 175 6.05 6.21 -10.93
N GLN A 176 6.49 5.21 -11.70
CA GLN A 176 6.34 5.23 -13.16
C GLN A 176 4.87 5.29 -13.57
N GLN A 177 4.00 4.47 -12.95
CA GLN A 177 2.58 4.44 -13.27
C GLN A 177 1.87 5.73 -12.82
N ALA A 178 2.17 6.24 -11.63
CA ALA A 178 1.62 7.50 -11.12
C ALA A 178 1.95 8.66 -12.06
N LYS A 179 3.21 8.79 -12.48
CA LYS A 179 3.63 9.80 -13.46
C LYS A 179 2.92 9.66 -14.81
N ALA A 180 2.75 8.44 -15.30
CA ALA A 180 2.05 8.19 -16.56
C ALA A 180 0.57 8.58 -16.50
N CYS A 181 -0.05 8.47 -15.32
CA CYS A 181 -1.44 8.87 -15.06
C CYS A 181 -1.60 10.34 -14.60
N GLY A 182 -0.49 11.08 -14.43
CA GLY A 182 -0.53 12.47 -13.96
C GLY A 182 -0.77 12.62 -12.46
N PHE A 183 -0.53 11.58 -11.67
CA PHE A 183 -0.66 11.59 -10.22
C PHE A 183 0.67 11.93 -9.53
N GLU A 184 0.57 12.49 -8.32
CA GLU A 184 1.72 12.81 -7.50
C GLU A 184 2.29 11.56 -6.83
N TYR A 185 3.62 11.48 -6.81
CA TYR A 185 4.39 10.48 -6.08
C TYR A 185 5.40 11.18 -5.17
N ILE A 186 5.47 10.75 -3.92
CA ILE A 186 6.39 11.28 -2.90
C ILE A 186 7.38 10.17 -2.50
N GLU A 187 8.67 10.44 -2.69
CA GLU A 187 9.75 9.54 -2.28
C GLU A 187 10.05 9.71 -0.80
N MET A 188 10.16 8.58 -0.09
CA MET A 188 10.41 8.54 1.36
C MET A 188 11.89 8.39 1.72
N ASP A 189 12.78 8.10 0.75
CA ASP A 189 14.19 7.90 1.03
C ASP A 189 14.81 9.16 1.63
N ASN A 190 15.49 8.99 2.77
CA ASN A 190 16.14 10.06 3.55
C ASN A 190 15.19 11.19 4.03
N ALA A 191 13.88 11.07 3.82
CA ALA A 191 12.92 12.05 4.29
C ALA A 191 12.53 11.81 5.76
N ARG A 192 12.24 12.87 6.49
CA ARG A 192 11.63 12.75 7.81
C ARG A 192 10.15 12.42 7.65
N LEU A 193 9.65 11.47 8.43
CA LEU A 193 8.24 11.06 8.34
C LEU A 193 7.28 12.24 8.48
N GLY A 194 7.57 13.21 9.38
CA GLY A 194 6.75 14.41 9.54
C GLY A 194 6.69 15.28 8.29
N ASP A 195 7.82 15.48 7.60
CA ASP A 195 7.87 16.28 6.37
C ASP A 195 7.07 15.58 5.25
N VAL A 196 7.16 14.25 5.18
CA VAL A 196 6.35 13.46 4.23
C VAL A 196 4.87 13.52 4.56
N THR A 197 4.50 13.43 5.84
CA THR A 197 3.10 13.55 6.27
C THR A 197 2.52 14.90 5.86
N GLU A 198 3.27 16.00 6.04
CA GLU A 198 2.86 17.34 5.61
C GLU A 198 2.71 17.42 4.07
N ALA A 199 3.64 16.84 3.32
CA ALA A 199 3.56 16.78 1.87
C ALA A 199 2.32 15.99 1.41
N VAL A 200 2.06 14.82 2.00
CA VAL A 200 0.86 14.02 1.73
C VAL A 200 -0.42 14.81 2.05
N MET A 201 -0.48 15.46 3.21
CA MET A 201 -1.64 16.30 3.56
C MET A 201 -1.84 17.44 2.55
N THR A 202 -0.75 18.08 2.12
CA THR A 202 -0.82 19.15 1.12
C THR A 202 -1.36 18.64 -0.21
N SER A 203 -0.84 17.52 -0.71
CA SER A 203 -1.30 16.86 -1.95
C SER A 203 -2.77 16.47 -1.88
N LEU A 204 -3.21 15.98 -0.73
CA LEU A 204 -4.62 15.64 -0.49
C LEU A 204 -5.50 16.88 -0.21
N GLY A 205 -4.90 18.08 -0.09
CA GLY A 205 -5.62 19.31 0.26
C GLY A 205 -6.19 19.31 1.68
N LEU A 206 -5.52 18.60 2.57
CA LEU A 206 -5.81 18.50 3.99
C LEU A 206 -4.89 19.40 4.84
N SER A 207 -4.29 20.44 4.25
CA SER A 207 -3.44 21.37 4.98
C SER A 207 -4.21 22.03 6.14
N ILE A 208 -3.53 22.19 7.28
CA ILE A 208 -4.08 22.86 8.46
C ILE A 208 -4.42 24.31 8.06
N ARG A 209 -5.68 24.67 8.23
CA ARG A 209 -6.13 26.07 8.12
C ARG A 209 -5.67 26.86 9.35
#